data_cdd40e181419b0804965a6a793ec96bc
#
_entry.id   cdd40e181419b0804965a6a793ec96bc
#
_cell.length_a   1.000
_cell.length_b   1.000
_cell.length_c   1.000
_cell.angle_alpha   90.00
_cell.angle_beta   90.00
_cell.angle_gamma   90.00
#
_symmetry.space_group_name_H-M   'P 1'
#
loop_
_entity.id
_entity.type
_entity.pdbx_description
1 polymer ?
#
loop_
_entity_poly.entity_id
_entity_poly.type
_entity_poly.pdbx_seq_one_letter_code
_entity_poly.pdbx_strand_id
1 'polypeptide(L)'
;KYLIKRSKGLLMVTHDRYFLERITNKIYELDRGEIFPYVANYSHFLELKAERENNALQAQRKRNLFLKKELEWVRAGVQARSTKSKDRLQRFEELSSIEQIQEKGTVELIDTTSRLGKKTIELVNVSKSYPDKVMFKPFSYLFKRFDRIGILGQNGCGKTTLLNMIAGIITDYDGEIIIGDTIRMAYFQQHFHYDDPTMRVIDYIRETSDNLETSEGTLSARNMCERFLFDDHAQYTQIGKLSGGEQRRLYLLKVLMGAPNVLLLDEPTNDLDIETLNVSRRR
;
A
#
# COMPACT_ATOMS: atom_id res chain seq x y z
N LYS A 1 -24.08 -15.58 -6.36
CA LYS A 1 -25.03 -16.71 -6.61
C LYS A 1 -25.21 -17.04 -8.09
N TYR A 2 -25.26 -16.05 -9.02
CA TYR A 2 -25.46 -16.27 -10.46
C TYR A 2 -24.30 -17.03 -11.12
N LEU A 3 -23.06 -16.60 -10.88
CA LEU A 3 -21.85 -17.21 -11.44
C LEU A 3 -21.66 -18.66 -10.99
N ILE A 4 -21.91 -18.97 -9.72
CA ILE A 4 -21.80 -20.33 -9.17
C ILE A 4 -22.80 -21.29 -9.83
N LYS A 5 -23.98 -20.79 -10.20
CA LYS A 5 -25.05 -21.64 -10.78
C LYS A 5 -24.88 -21.90 -12.27
N ARG A 6 -24.18 -21.06 -13.02
CA ARG A 6 -24.10 -21.13 -14.48
C ARG A 6 -22.74 -21.58 -15.04
N SER A 7 -21.64 -21.45 -14.30
CA SER A 7 -20.31 -21.81 -14.80
C SER A 7 -19.94 -23.24 -14.38
N LYS A 8 -19.57 -24.06 -15.35
CA LYS A 8 -18.98 -25.38 -15.10
C LYS A 8 -17.57 -25.30 -14.55
N GLY A 9 -16.90 -24.15 -14.75
CA GLY A 9 -15.61 -23.76 -14.18
C GLY A 9 -15.47 -22.25 -14.27
N LEU A 10 -14.80 -21.64 -13.27
CA LEU A 10 -14.54 -20.22 -13.20
C LEU A 10 -13.07 -20.00 -12.86
N LEU A 11 -12.35 -19.28 -13.72
CA LEU A 11 -11.03 -18.74 -13.44
C LEU A 11 -11.14 -17.22 -13.40
N MET A 12 -10.63 -16.60 -12.35
CA MET A 12 -10.75 -15.16 -12.17
C MET A 12 -9.50 -14.58 -11.51
N VAL A 13 -9.20 -13.35 -11.84
CA VAL A 13 -8.20 -12.51 -11.15
C VAL A 13 -8.95 -11.38 -10.48
N THR A 14 -8.78 -11.23 -9.18
CA THR A 14 -9.45 -10.16 -8.41
C THR A 14 -8.74 -9.89 -7.10
N HIS A 15 -8.83 -8.66 -6.62
CA HIS A 15 -8.41 -8.24 -5.29
C HIS A 15 -9.58 -8.11 -4.31
N ASP A 16 -10.82 -8.38 -4.76
CA ASP A 16 -12.02 -8.34 -3.92
C ASP A 16 -12.08 -9.57 -3.01
N ARG A 17 -11.70 -9.36 -1.74
CA ARG A 17 -11.67 -10.38 -0.69
C ARG A 17 -13.04 -11.00 -0.43
N TYR A 18 -14.09 -10.19 -0.46
CA TYR A 18 -15.45 -10.64 -0.22
C TYR A 18 -15.95 -11.56 -1.33
N PHE A 19 -15.52 -11.27 -2.56
CA PHE A 19 -15.81 -12.08 -3.72
C PHE A 19 -15.03 -13.41 -3.66
N LEU A 20 -13.74 -13.34 -3.33
CA LEU A 20 -12.88 -14.52 -3.13
C LEU A 20 -13.44 -15.44 -2.04
N GLU A 21 -13.82 -14.88 -0.87
CA GLU A 21 -14.37 -15.66 0.25
C GLU A 21 -15.61 -16.45 -0.13
N ARG A 22 -16.49 -15.89 -0.96
CA ARG A 22 -17.79 -16.49 -1.28
C ARG A 22 -17.83 -17.41 -2.48
N ILE A 23 -16.89 -17.28 -3.39
CA ILE A 23 -16.99 -17.92 -4.71
C ILE A 23 -15.88 -18.92 -4.95
N THR A 24 -14.68 -18.67 -4.38
CA THR A 24 -13.53 -19.54 -4.66
C THR A 24 -13.46 -20.74 -3.72
N ASN A 25 -13.05 -21.87 -4.28
CA ASN A 25 -12.69 -23.09 -3.55
C ASN A 25 -11.21 -23.45 -3.73
N LYS A 26 -10.52 -22.73 -4.63
CA LYS A 26 -9.09 -22.83 -4.85
C LYS A 26 -8.54 -21.43 -5.12
N ILE A 27 -7.40 -21.12 -4.56
CA ILE A 27 -6.68 -19.88 -4.76
C ILE A 27 -5.27 -20.22 -5.24
N TYR A 28 -4.81 -19.52 -6.27
CA TYR A 28 -3.43 -19.59 -6.75
C TYR A 28 -2.77 -18.26 -6.45
N GLU A 29 -1.77 -18.27 -5.58
CA GLU A 29 -0.96 -17.11 -5.30
C GLU A 29 0.26 -17.10 -6.22
N LEU A 30 0.48 -15.98 -6.92
CA LEU A 30 1.71 -15.70 -7.65
C LEU A 30 2.61 -14.85 -6.75
N ASP A 31 3.73 -15.40 -6.33
CA ASP A 31 4.70 -14.70 -5.49
C ASP A 31 6.11 -14.99 -5.98
N ARG A 32 6.89 -13.95 -6.29
CA ARG A 32 8.29 -14.05 -6.74
C ARG A 32 8.54 -15.00 -7.91
N GLY A 33 7.60 -15.02 -8.87
CA GLY A 33 7.69 -15.88 -10.05
C GLY A 33 7.28 -17.34 -9.82
N GLU A 34 6.87 -17.71 -8.61
CA GLU A 34 6.34 -19.03 -8.27
C GLU A 34 4.82 -18.98 -8.07
N ILE A 35 4.18 -20.13 -8.29
CA ILE A 35 2.73 -20.31 -8.12
C ILE A 35 2.48 -21.26 -6.95
N PHE A 36 1.78 -20.75 -5.94
CA PHE A 36 1.40 -21.51 -4.75
C PHE A 36 -0.10 -21.84 -4.80
N PRO A 37 -0.48 -23.12 -4.95
CA PRO A 37 -1.87 -23.53 -4.93
C PRO A 37 -2.39 -23.74 -3.50
N TYR A 38 -3.58 -23.18 -3.22
CA TYR A 38 -4.29 -23.40 -1.97
C TYR A 38 -5.70 -23.93 -2.26
N VAL A 39 -6.08 -25.05 -1.66
CA VAL A 39 -7.43 -25.59 -1.71
C VAL A 39 -8.20 -25.05 -0.52
N ALA A 40 -8.61 -23.79 -0.61
CA ALA A 40 -9.18 -23.03 0.49
C ALA A 40 -10.07 -21.88 -0.01
N ASN A 41 -10.95 -21.37 0.88
CA ASN A 41 -11.54 -20.03 0.75
C ASN A 41 -10.52 -18.96 1.15
N TYR A 42 -10.87 -17.68 1.03
CA TYR A 42 -9.93 -16.59 1.26
C TYR A 42 -9.44 -16.52 2.71
N SER A 43 -10.31 -16.72 3.70
CA SER A 43 -9.93 -16.69 5.12
C SER A 43 -8.92 -17.78 5.47
N HIS A 44 -9.18 -19.00 5.03
CA HIS A 44 -8.26 -20.12 5.28
C HIS A 44 -6.97 -20.02 4.43
N PHE A 45 -7.04 -19.44 3.23
CA PHE A 45 -5.86 -19.09 2.44
C PHE A 45 -4.91 -18.17 3.22
N LEU A 46 -5.41 -17.15 3.91
CA LEU A 46 -4.58 -16.23 4.70
C LEU A 46 -3.83 -16.96 5.83
N GLU A 47 -4.49 -17.91 6.48
CA GLU A 47 -3.87 -18.74 7.53
C GLU A 47 -2.74 -19.60 6.97
N LEU A 48 -3.01 -20.33 5.87
CA LEU A 48 -2.02 -21.17 5.21
C LEU A 48 -0.83 -20.38 4.65
N LYS A 49 -1.11 -19.19 4.11
CA LYS A 49 -0.08 -18.27 3.64
C LYS A 49 0.81 -17.81 4.79
N ALA A 50 0.21 -17.36 5.90
CA ALA A 50 0.95 -16.93 7.08
C ALA A 50 1.82 -18.05 7.65
N GLU A 51 1.32 -19.28 7.67
CA GLU A 51 2.09 -20.46 8.09
C GLU A 51 3.27 -20.73 7.14
N ARG A 52 3.05 -20.70 5.82
CA ARG A 52 4.11 -20.85 4.82
C ARG A 52 5.21 -19.80 4.99
N GLU A 53 4.82 -18.53 5.11
CA GLU A 53 5.76 -17.41 5.27
C GLU A 53 6.56 -17.54 6.57
N ASN A 54 5.91 -17.91 7.68
CA ASN A 54 6.58 -18.13 8.94
C ASN A 54 7.58 -19.30 8.89
N ASN A 55 7.19 -20.41 8.25
CA ASN A 55 8.08 -21.56 8.06
C ASN A 55 9.30 -21.18 7.19
N ALA A 56 9.10 -20.41 6.14
CA ALA A 56 10.17 -19.92 5.28
C ALA A 56 11.13 -18.98 6.03
N LEU A 57 10.63 -18.07 6.86
CA LEU A 57 11.45 -17.19 7.70
C LEU A 57 12.24 -17.97 8.76
N GLN A 58 11.64 -18.97 9.40
CA GLN A 58 12.35 -19.82 10.34
C GLN A 58 13.47 -20.64 9.67
N ALA A 59 13.21 -21.18 8.48
CA ALA A 59 14.22 -21.87 7.68
C ALA A 59 15.37 -20.94 7.30
N GLN A 60 15.08 -19.71 6.89
CA GLN A 60 16.09 -18.69 6.59
C GLN A 60 16.92 -18.32 7.82
N ARG A 61 16.30 -18.11 8.99
CA ARG A 61 17.03 -17.81 10.23
C ARG A 61 17.98 -18.95 10.62
N LYS A 62 17.54 -20.20 10.52
CA LYS A 62 18.38 -21.39 10.75
C LYS A 62 19.55 -21.44 9.75
N ARG A 63 19.28 -21.17 8.47
CA ARG A 63 20.30 -21.10 7.42
C ARG A 63 21.33 -20.00 7.72
N ASN A 64 20.90 -18.80 8.06
CA ASN A 64 21.80 -17.69 8.36
C ASN A 64 22.68 -17.96 9.59
N LEU A 65 22.12 -18.59 10.63
CA LEU A 65 22.90 -19.02 11.80
C LEU A 65 23.95 -20.08 11.43
N PHE A 66 23.60 -21.03 10.57
CA PHE A 66 24.53 -22.01 10.03
C PHE A 66 25.63 -21.34 9.21
N LEU A 67 25.29 -20.50 8.25
CA LEU A 67 26.25 -19.76 7.41
C LEU A 67 27.21 -18.91 8.25
N LYS A 68 26.70 -18.26 9.30
CA LYS A 68 27.56 -17.48 10.21
C LYS A 68 28.62 -18.37 10.90
N LYS A 69 28.24 -19.53 11.40
CA LYS A 69 29.16 -20.49 12.02
C LYS A 69 30.17 -21.04 11.00
N GLU A 70 29.72 -21.35 9.79
CA GLU A 70 30.58 -21.84 8.72
C GLU A 70 31.57 -20.76 8.25
N LEU A 71 31.12 -19.50 8.17
CA LEU A 71 31.99 -18.37 7.83
C LEU A 71 33.10 -18.16 8.88
N GLU A 72 32.77 -18.28 10.15
CA GLU A 72 33.77 -18.22 11.24
C GLU A 72 34.80 -19.37 11.11
N TRP A 73 34.35 -20.58 10.76
CA TRP A 73 35.21 -21.73 10.52
C TRP A 73 36.11 -21.52 9.28
N VAL A 74 35.58 -21.00 8.17
CA VAL A 74 36.37 -20.66 6.96
C VAL A 74 37.42 -19.59 7.26
N ARG A 75 37.05 -18.54 8.01
CA ARG A 75 37.96 -17.46 8.42
C ARG A 75 39.08 -17.92 9.37
N ALA A 76 38.83 -18.91 10.16
CA ALA A 76 39.83 -19.50 11.08
C ALA A 76 40.95 -20.27 10.36
N GLY A 77 40.97 -20.34 9.01
CA GLY A 77 42.06 -20.84 8.20
C GLY A 77 42.28 -22.35 8.30
N VAL A 78 41.24 -23.13 8.53
CA VAL A 78 41.36 -24.61 8.62
C VAL A 78 41.79 -25.16 7.27
N GLN A 79 43.02 -25.74 7.24
CA GLN A 79 43.60 -26.33 6.02
C GLN A 79 42.67 -27.39 5.42
N ALA A 80 42.16 -27.11 4.21
CA ALA A 80 41.27 -27.99 3.45
C ALA A 80 42.00 -29.23 2.89
N ARG A 81 42.52 -30.10 3.75
CA ARG A 81 43.26 -31.30 3.32
C ARG A 81 42.44 -32.59 3.35
N SER A 82 41.18 -32.56 3.74
CA SER A 82 40.31 -33.74 3.78
C SER A 82 39.09 -33.61 2.88
N THR A 83 38.55 -34.71 2.36
CA THR A 83 37.30 -34.76 1.56
C THR A 83 36.13 -34.14 2.32
N LYS A 84 36.02 -34.35 3.61
CA LYS A 84 35.02 -33.73 4.49
C LYS A 84 35.06 -32.19 4.52
N SER A 85 36.23 -31.60 4.30
CA SER A 85 36.40 -30.14 4.23
C SER A 85 35.91 -29.60 2.89
N LYS A 86 36.07 -30.35 1.79
CA LYS A 86 35.54 -29.96 0.45
C LYS A 86 34.01 -30.02 0.41
N ASP A 87 33.42 -31.07 0.91
CA ASP A 87 31.94 -31.23 0.99
C ASP A 87 31.31 -30.12 1.83
N ARG A 88 31.99 -29.73 2.92
CA ARG A 88 31.53 -28.66 3.79
C ARG A 88 31.59 -27.28 3.12
N LEU A 89 32.66 -27.00 2.37
CA LEU A 89 32.80 -25.80 1.56
C LEU A 89 31.76 -25.72 0.45
N GLN A 90 31.56 -26.83 -0.28
CA GLN A 90 30.56 -26.89 -1.32
C GLN A 90 29.15 -26.63 -0.76
N ARG A 91 28.81 -27.23 0.38
CA ARG A 91 27.53 -26.98 1.06
C ARG A 91 27.37 -25.54 1.52
N PHE A 92 28.45 -24.89 1.95
CA PHE A 92 28.45 -23.46 2.29
C PHE A 92 28.18 -22.60 1.05
N GLU A 93 28.84 -22.88 -0.07
CA GLU A 93 28.62 -22.17 -1.34
C GLU A 93 27.20 -22.35 -1.84
N GLU A 94 26.67 -23.56 -1.85
CA GLU A 94 25.28 -23.87 -2.24
C GLU A 94 24.28 -23.09 -1.36
N LEU A 95 24.45 -23.09 -0.03
CA LEU A 95 23.55 -22.41 0.89
C LEU A 95 23.70 -20.86 0.83
N SER A 96 24.88 -20.37 0.49
CA SER A 96 25.13 -18.93 0.35
C SER A 96 24.58 -18.35 -0.96
N SER A 97 24.44 -19.18 -2.01
CA SER A 97 23.90 -18.78 -3.30
C SER A 97 22.37 -18.67 -3.31
N ILE A 98 21.67 -19.21 -2.30
CA ILE A 98 20.22 -19.09 -2.18
C ILE A 98 19.86 -17.66 -1.81
N GLU A 99 19.06 -16.99 -2.65
CA GLU A 99 18.58 -15.63 -2.39
C GLU A 99 17.91 -15.52 -1.01
N GLN A 100 18.21 -14.42 -0.33
CA GLN A 100 17.57 -14.13 0.95
C GLN A 100 16.13 -13.70 0.69
N ILE A 101 15.20 -14.35 1.40
CA ILE A 101 13.81 -13.91 1.41
C ILE A 101 13.79 -12.56 2.13
N GLN A 102 13.56 -11.48 1.41
CA GLN A 102 13.29 -10.20 2.03
C GLN A 102 11.92 -10.28 2.73
N GLU A 103 11.88 -9.91 4.00
CA GLU A 103 10.60 -9.75 4.71
C GLU A 103 9.78 -8.74 3.91
N LYS A 104 8.51 -9.08 3.60
CA LYS A 104 7.60 -8.13 2.97
C LYS A 104 7.45 -6.96 3.94
N GLY A 105 8.01 -5.83 3.58
CA GLY A 105 7.87 -4.61 4.36
C GLY A 105 6.39 -4.21 4.42
N THR A 106 5.97 -3.67 5.53
CA THR A 106 4.65 -3.05 5.69
C THR A 106 4.82 -1.54 5.63
N VAL A 107 3.98 -0.88 4.85
CA VAL A 107 3.95 0.58 4.80
C VAL A 107 3.34 1.10 6.09
N GLU A 108 4.11 1.83 6.88
CA GLU A 108 3.63 2.48 8.10
C GLU A 108 3.16 3.90 7.77
N LEU A 109 1.86 4.16 7.94
CA LEU A 109 1.32 5.52 7.89
C LEU A 109 1.72 6.27 9.16
N ILE A 110 2.43 7.37 8.98
CA ILE A 110 3.01 8.16 10.06
C ILE A 110 2.09 9.33 10.38
N ASP A 111 1.89 9.59 11.67
CA ASP A 111 1.19 10.79 12.13
C ASP A 111 2.06 12.03 11.86
N THR A 112 1.52 12.95 11.06
CA THR A 112 2.14 14.24 10.82
C THR A 112 1.75 15.24 11.88
N THR A 113 2.67 16.12 12.26
CA THR A 113 2.47 17.12 13.34
C THR A 113 1.57 18.30 12.94
N SER A 114 0.91 18.24 11.77
CA SER A 114 0.12 19.37 11.30
C SER A 114 -1.10 19.65 12.20
N ARG A 115 -1.15 20.87 12.74
CA ARG A 115 -2.16 21.29 13.72
C ARG A 115 -3.51 21.53 13.03
N LEU A 116 -4.54 20.79 13.41
CA LEU A 116 -5.90 21.02 12.96
C LEU A 116 -6.59 22.05 13.85
N GLY A 117 -7.07 23.16 13.29
CA GLY A 117 -7.80 24.23 13.98
C GLY A 117 -9.20 23.79 14.47
N LYS A 118 -9.93 24.71 15.09
CA LYS A 118 -11.33 24.45 15.54
C LYS A 118 -12.31 24.38 14.37
N LYS A 119 -12.12 25.22 13.33
CA LYS A 119 -12.91 25.18 12.10
C LYS A 119 -12.37 24.08 11.21
N THR A 120 -13.25 23.19 10.83
CA THR A 120 -12.97 22.04 9.96
C THR A 120 -13.63 22.23 8.61
N ILE A 121 -14.27 21.22 8.07
CA ILE A 121 -15.03 21.30 6.83
C ILE A 121 -16.51 21.24 7.18
N GLU A 122 -17.30 22.18 6.64
CA GLU A 122 -18.73 22.23 6.82
C GLU A 122 -19.43 22.26 5.45
N LEU A 123 -20.40 21.40 5.29
CA LEU A 123 -21.29 21.34 4.13
C LEU A 123 -22.62 21.96 4.54
N VAL A 124 -23.08 22.98 3.83
CA VAL A 124 -24.35 23.67 4.11
C VAL A 124 -25.28 23.53 2.91
N ASN A 125 -26.34 22.75 3.06
CA ASN A 125 -27.35 22.50 2.02
C ASN A 125 -26.75 22.11 0.66
N VAL A 126 -25.69 21.31 0.67
CA VAL A 126 -24.97 20.93 -0.53
C VAL A 126 -25.75 19.91 -1.32
N SER A 127 -25.95 20.17 -2.62
CA SER A 127 -26.56 19.22 -3.55
C SER A 127 -25.85 19.26 -4.91
N LYS A 128 -26.01 18.20 -5.69
CA LYS A 128 -25.50 18.12 -7.05
C LYS A 128 -26.45 17.39 -7.97
N SER A 129 -26.76 18.02 -9.08
CA SER A 129 -27.51 17.43 -10.18
C SER A 129 -26.75 17.61 -11.49
N TYR A 130 -26.84 16.64 -12.36
CA TYR A 130 -26.49 16.73 -13.77
C TYR A 130 -27.76 16.78 -14.58
N PRO A 131 -27.76 17.21 -15.87
CA PRO A 131 -28.98 17.34 -16.66
C PRO A 131 -29.91 16.13 -16.61
N ASP A 132 -29.34 14.93 -16.59
CA ASP A 132 -30.12 13.68 -16.64
C ASP A 132 -30.20 12.95 -15.32
N LYS A 133 -29.56 13.46 -14.25
CA LYS A 133 -29.42 12.70 -12.99
C LYS A 133 -29.20 13.56 -11.76
N VAL A 134 -30.06 13.42 -10.78
CA VAL A 134 -29.81 13.92 -9.42
C VAL A 134 -28.82 12.99 -8.74
N MET A 135 -27.64 13.49 -8.36
CA MET A 135 -26.63 12.70 -7.67
C MET A 135 -26.98 12.54 -6.19
N PHE A 136 -27.27 13.65 -5.52
CA PHE A 136 -27.75 13.65 -4.14
C PHE A 136 -28.58 14.91 -3.85
N LYS A 137 -29.52 14.75 -2.92
CA LYS A 137 -30.41 15.82 -2.44
C LYS A 137 -29.63 16.75 -1.51
N PRO A 138 -30.12 17.98 -1.28
CA PRO A 138 -29.51 18.90 -0.34
C PRO A 138 -29.30 18.27 1.04
N PHE A 139 -28.09 18.34 1.55
CA PHE A 139 -27.75 17.89 2.90
C PHE A 139 -26.71 18.80 3.52
N SER A 140 -26.66 18.83 4.85
CA SER A 140 -25.67 19.57 5.62
C SER A 140 -24.91 18.64 6.52
N TYR A 141 -23.61 18.83 6.67
CA TYR A 141 -22.77 18.03 7.53
C TYR A 141 -21.57 18.84 8.04
N LEU A 142 -21.25 18.71 9.31
CA LEU A 142 -20.06 19.29 9.93
C LEU A 142 -19.08 18.18 10.26
N PHE A 143 -17.94 18.17 9.59
CA PHE A 143 -16.84 17.28 9.92
C PHE A 143 -16.20 17.72 11.23
N LYS A 144 -16.02 16.78 12.16
CA LYS A 144 -15.37 17.05 13.44
C LYS A 144 -13.89 16.69 13.36
N ARG A 145 -13.10 17.22 14.28
CA ARG A 145 -11.69 16.83 14.41
C ARG A 145 -11.60 15.34 14.71
N PHE A 146 -10.65 14.66 14.05
CA PHE A 146 -10.39 13.22 14.18
C PHE A 146 -11.50 12.31 13.65
N ASP A 147 -12.52 12.85 12.99
CA ASP A 147 -13.52 12.00 12.32
C ASP A 147 -12.85 11.11 11.25
N ARG A 148 -13.30 9.87 11.19
CA ARG A 148 -12.94 8.89 10.16
C ARG A 148 -14.24 8.43 9.51
N ILE A 149 -14.52 8.95 8.33
CA ILE A 149 -15.82 8.81 7.68
C ILE A 149 -15.69 7.91 6.46
N GLY A 150 -16.49 6.84 6.42
CA GLY A 150 -16.65 5.98 5.26
C GLY A 150 -17.90 6.36 4.47
N ILE A 151 -17.74 6.66 3.18
CA ILE A 151 -18.85 6.95 2.26
C ILE A 151 -19.18 5.67 1.51
N LEU A 152 -20.37 5.14 1.73
CA LEU A 152 -20.86 3.90 1.11
C LEU A 152 -21.97 4.20 0.11
N GLY A 153 -22.01 3.44 -0.98
CA GLY A 153 -23.08 3.54 -1.98
C GLY A 153 -22.73 2.75 -3.23
N GLN A 154 -23.74 2.54 -4.08
CA GLN A 154 -23.58 1.84 -5.35
C GLN A 154 -22.64 2.63 -6.30
N ASN A 155 -22.09 1.94 -7.31
CA ASN A 155 -21.28 2.60 -8.32
C ASN A 155 -22.12 3.64 -9.08
N GLY A 156 -21.54 4.83 -9.31
CA GLY A 156 -22.23 5.94 -9.95
C GLY A 156 -23.26 6.68 -9.08
N CYS A 157 -23.30 6.47 -7.75
CA CYS A 157 -24.18 7.21 -6.85
C CYS A 157 -23.65 8.59 -6.44
N GLY A 158 -22.40 8.96 -6.82
CA GLY A 158 -21.83 10.29 -6.56
C GLY A 158 -20.74 10.35 -5.48
N LYS A 159 -20.19 9.24 -5.05
CA LYS A 159 -19.09 9.23 -4.04
C LYS A 159 -17.89 10.09 -4.46
N THR A 160 -17.32 9.79 -5.61
CA THR A 160 -16.23 10.57 -6.24
C THR A 160 -16.63 12.02 -6.51
N THR A 161 -17.87 12.26 -6.92
CA THR A 161 -18.39 13.62 -7.14
C THR A 161 -18.36 14.42 -5.84
N LEU A 162 -18.81 13.85 -4.73
CA LEU A 162 -18.78 14.52 -3.42
C LEU A 162 -17.35 14.80 -2.97
N LEU A 163 -16.43 13.85 -3.12
CA LEU A 163 -15.02 14.07 -2.81
C LEU A 163 -14.40 15.17 -3.67
N ASN A 164 -14.70 15.19 -4.97
CA ASN A 164 -14.24 16.24 -5.90
C ASN A 164 -14.79 17.63 -5.54
N MET A 165 -16.01 17.72 -5.05
CA MET A 165 -16.58 18.97 -4.56
C MET A 165 -15.87 19.45 -3.31
N ILE A 166 -15.66 18.56 -2.32
CA ILE A 166 -14.92 18.89 -1.08
C ILE A 166 -13.48 19.29 -1.41
N ALA A 167 -12.84 18.63 -2.39
CA ALA A 167 -11.49 18.94 -2.85
C ALA A 167 -11.42 20.24 -3.69
N GLY A 168 -12.56 20.87 -4.03
CA GLY A 168 -12.61 22.08 -4.85
C GLY A 168 -12.37 21.84 -6.35
N ILE A 169 -12.37 20.58 -6.82
CA ILE A 169 -12.22 20.24 -8.23
C ILE A 169 -13.52 20.52 -9.00
N ILE A 170 -14.66 20.21 -8.38
CA ILE A 170 -15.99 20.56 -8.89
C ILE A 170 -16.50 21.73 -8.09
N THR A 171 -16.73 22.86 -8.79
CA THR A 171 -17.23 24.11 -8.20
C THR A 171 -18.68 24.41 -8.55
N ASP A 172 -19.24 23.69 -9.53
CA ASP A 172 -20.63 23.80 -9.95
C ASP A 172 -21.51 22.85 -9.13
N TYR A 173 -22.08 23.37 -8.03
CA TYR A 173 -23.01 22.70 -7.12
C TYR A 173 -23.87 23.73 -6.37
N ASP A 174 -24.98 23.30 -5.80
CA ASP A 174 -25.82 24.13 -4.95
C ASP A 174 -25.37 24.00 -3.47
N GLY A 175 -25.59 25.06 -2.70
CA GLY A 175 -25.18 25.14 -1.30
C GLY A 175 -23.77 25.70 -1.14
N GLU A 176 -23.17 25.47 0.02
CA GLU A 176 -21.86 26.01 0.37
C GLU A 176 -20.97 24.97 1.03
N ILE A 177 -19.68 24.96 0.66
CA ILE A 177 -18.64 24.14 1.32
C ILE A 177 -17.66 25.11 1.98
N ILE A 178 -17.65 25.13 3.29
CA ILE A 178 -16.78 25.99 4.11
C ILE A 178 -15.58 25.16 4.58
N ILE A 179 -14.39 25.60 4.21
CA ILE A 179 -13.13 24.95 4.59
C ILE A 179 -12.38 25.87 5.54
N GLY A 180 -11.98 25.34 6.69
CA GLY A 180 -11.22 26.12 7.69
C GLY A 180 -9.80 26.46 7.20
N ASP A 181 -9.30 27.65 7.55
CA ASP A 181 -8.01 28.20 7.11
C ASP A 181 -6.78 27.32 7.45
N THR A 182 -6.92 26.48 8.47
CA THR A 182 -5.84 25.56 8.89
C THR A 182 -5.88 24.21 8.20
N ILE A 183 -6.85 23.99 7.31
CA ILE A 183 -6.98 22.72 6.58
C ILE A 183 -5.90 22.64 5.52
N ARG A 184 -5.10 21.58 5.62
CA ARG A 184 -4.22 21.10 4.56
C ARG A 184 -4.80 19.80 4.03
N MET A 185 -5.55 19.92 2.95
CA MET A 185 -6.25 18.80 2.35
C MET A 185 -5.36 18.12 1.33
N ALA A 186 -5.31 16.80 1.36
CA ALA A 186 -4.75 16.01 0.28
C ALA A 186 -5.78 15.01 -0.23
N TYR A 187 -5.79 14.80 -1.53
CA TYR A 187 -6.74 13.93 -2.20
C TYR A 187 -6.03 12.82 -2.96
N PHE A 188 -6.26 11.60 -2.51
CA PHE A 188 -5.82 10.39 -3.19
C PHE A 188 -6.92 9.93 -4.14
N GLN A 189 -6.77 10.27 -5.41
CA GLN A 189 -7.77 10.03 -6.47
C GLN A 189 -7.73 8.58 -6.96
N GLN A 190 -8.86 8.10 -7.46
CA GLN A 190 -8.96 6.78 -8.09
C GLN A 190 -8.06 6.67 -9.33
N HIS A 191 -8.10 7.69 -10.19
CA HIS A 191 -7.25 7.80 -11.38
C HIS A 191 -6.25 8.93 -11.18
N PHE A 192 -4.99 8.66 -11.40
CA PHE A 192 -3.93 9.65 -11.38
C PHE A 192 -3.03 9.44 -12.60
N HIS A 193 -2.35 10.49 -12.99
CA HIS A 193 -1.40 10.47 -14.10
C HIS A 193 -0.09 11.12 -13.66
N TYR A 194 1.01 10.64 -14.17
CA TYR A 194 2.31 11.25 -13.97
C TYR A 194 2.61 12.15 -15.17
N ASP A 195 2.90 13.43 -14.91
CA ASP A 195 3.23 14.40 -15.97
C ASP A 195 4.55 14.03 -16.66
N ASP A 196 5.53 13.56 -15.89
CA ASP A 196 6.81 13.08 -16.39
C ASP A 196 7.15 11.66 -15.89
N PRO A 197 6.84 10.61 -16.67
CA PRO A 197 7.18 9.23 -16.31
C PRO A 197 8.68 8.93 -16.38
N THR A 198 9.52 9.83 -16.92
CA THR A 198 10.98 9.66 -17.01
C THR A 198 11.68 10.12 -15.73
N MET A 199 10.99 10.87 -14.87
CA MET A 199 11.48 11.32 -13.59
C MET A 199 11.80 10.15 -12.66
N ARG A 200 12.80 10.28 -11.81
CA ARG A 200 13.14 9.29 -10.79
C ARG A 200 12.17 9.38 -9.61
N VAL A 201 11.92 8.25 -8.96
CA VAL A 201 11.06 8.16 -7.77
C VAL A 201 11.44 9.20 -6.71
N ILE A 202 12.73 9.28 -6.36
CA ILE A 202 13.20 10.20 -5.29
C ILE A 202 13.03 11.68 -5.69
N ASP A 203 13.25 12.02 -6.95
CA ASP A 203 13.13 13.39 -7.43
C ASP A 203 11.68 13.84 -7.43
N TYR A 204 10.74 12.95 -7.81
CA TYR A 204 9.31 13.18 -7.76
C TYR A 204 8.79 13.44 -6.33
N ILE A 205 9.34 12.77 -5.34
CA ILE A 205 8.97 13.00 -3.94
C ILE A 205 9.55 14.33 -3.45
N ARG A 206 10.78 14.66 -3.81
CA ARG A 206 11.46 15.92 -3.45
C ARG A 206 10.77 17.15 -4.00
N GLU A 207 10.08 17.05 -5.13
CA GLU A 207 9.25 18.18 -5.62
C GLU A 207 8.23 18.66 -4.59
N THR A 208 7.71 17.76 -3.74
CA THR A 208 6.76 18.12 -2.69
C THR A 208 7.48 18.62 -1.43
N SER A 209 8.44 17.85 -0.95
CA SER A 209 9.27 18.22 0.20
C SER A 209 10.49 17.31 0.32
N ASP A 210 11.64 17.87 0.72
CA ASP A 210 12.82 17.09 1.08
C ASP A 210 12.69 16.40 2.44
N ASN A 211 11.87 16.96 3.34
CA ASN A 211 11.70 16.50 4.71
C ASN A 211 10.23 16.55 5.13
N LEU A 212 9.83 15.61 5.95
CA LEU A 212 8.50 15.53 6.55
C LEU A 212 8.62 15.61 8.08
N GLU A 213 7.95 16.59 8.68
CA GLU A 213 7.85 16.71 10.14
C GLU A 213 6.80 15.72 10.66
N THR A 214 7.22 14.83 11.54
CA THR A 214 6.37 13.79 12.13
C THR A 214 6.41 13.87 13.66
N SER A 215 5.52 13.17 14.34
CA SER A 215 5.54 13.03 15.81
C SER A 215 6.82 12.34 16.33
N GLU A 216 7.52 11.61 15.48
CA GLU A 216 8.76 10.88 15.81
C GLU A 216 10.04 11.67 15.43
N GLY A 217 9.88 12.85 14.82
CA GLY A 217 10.97 13.69 14.34
C GLY A 217 10.90 13.96 12.84
N THR A 218 11.93 14.59 12.30
CA THR A 218 12.03 14.93 10.88
C THR A 218 12.51 13.71 10.07
N LEU A 219 11.74 13.30 9.08
CA LEU A 219 12.08 12.24 8.16
C LEU A 219 12.43 12.80 6.78
N SER A 220 13.56 12.38 6.22
CA SER A 220 13.94 12.76 4.86
C SER A 220 13.09 12.05 3.80
N ALA A 221 12.99 12.62 2.60
CA ALA A 221 12.34 12.00 1.46
C ALA A 221 12.87 10.58 1.18
N ARG A 222 14.19 10.35 1.36
CA ARG A 222 14.82 9.03 1.23
C ARG A 222 14.26 8.03 2.24
N ASN A 223 14.23 8.41 3.53
CA ASN A 223 13.70 7.54 4.59
C ASN A 223 12.20 7.23 4.37
N MET A 224 11.46 8.22 3.85
CA MET A 224 10.06 8.02 3.50
C MET A 224 9.90 7.06 2.32
N CYS A 225 10.74 7.14 1.29
CA CYS A 225 10.76 6.16 0.20
C CYS A 225 11.04 4.74 0.72
N GLU A 226 12.02 4.57 1.61
CA GLU A 226 12.35 3.27 2.23
C GLU A 226 11.15 2.70 3.01
N ARG A 227 10.47 3.52 3.81
CA ARG A 227 9.25 3.12 4.55
C ARG A 227 8.09 2.74 3.61
N PHE A 228 8.07 3.28 2.40
CA PHE A 228 7.12 2.94 1.35
C PHE A 228 7.65 1.86 0.40
N LEU A 229 8.65 1.09 0.85
CA LEU A 229 9.22 -0.06 0.14
C LEU A 229 9.88 0.30 -1.21
N PHE A 230 10.41 1.50 -1.31
CA PHE A 230 11.32 1.87 -2.37
C PHE A 230 12.75 1.82 -1.82
N ASP A 231 13.45 0.72 -2.07
CA ASP A 231 14.85 0.54 -1.72
C ASP A 231 15.76 1.52 -2.49
N ASP A 232 17.04 1.54 -2.17
CA ASP A 232 18.00 2.43 -2.81
C ASP A 232 18.01 2.33 -4.34
N HIS A 233 17.82 1.15 -4.90
CA HIS A 233 17.76 0.96 -6.34
C HIS A 233 16.44 1.51 -6.92
N ALA A 234 15.31 1.19 -6.30
CA ALA A 234 13.98 1.63 -6.73
C ALA A 234 13.84 3.16 -6.67
N GLN A 235 14.47 3.84 -5.68
CA GLN A 235 14.44 5.30 -5.55
C GLN A 235 15.03 6.03 -6.76
N TYR A 236 16.03 5.44 -7.43
CA TYR A 236 16.64 6.01 -8.63
C TYR A 236 16.06 5.46 -9.95
N THR A 237 15.07 4.59 -9.86
CA THR A 237 14.35 4.07 -11.03
C THR A 237 13.37 5.12 -11.56
N GLN A 238 13.16 5.14 -12.88
CA GLN A 238 12.15 5.99 -13.53
C GLN A 238 10.74 5.51 -13.17
N ILE A 239 9.83 6.46 -12.93
CA ILE A 239 8.42 6.19 -12.56
C ILE A 239 7.73 5.30 -13.59
N GLY A 240 7.97 5.53 -14.88
CA GLY A 240 7.36 4.74 -15.96
C GLY A 240 7.78 3.27 -16.00
N LYS A 241 8.85 2.88 -15.26
CA LYS A 241 9.31 1.49 -15.15
C LYS A 241 8.72 0.76 -13.95
N LEU A 242 8.03 1.48 -13.08
CA LEU A 242 7.36 0.88 -11.92
C LEU A 242 6.12 0.11 -12.34
N SER A 243 5.80 -0.95 -11.61
CA SER A 243 4.51 -1.63 -11.72
C SER A 243 3.36 -0.70 -11.30
N GLY A 244 2.13 -1.01 -11.72
CA GLY A 244 0.96 -0.20 -11.36
C GLY A 244 0.78 -0.05 -9.84
N GLY A 245 1.01 -1.12 -9.07
CA GLY A 245 0.96 -1.08 -7.60
C GLY A 245 2.04 -0.20 -6.97
N GLU A 246 3.28 -0.22 -7.52
CA GLU A 246 4.36 0.66 -7.08
C GLU A 246 4.07 2.12 -7.42
N GLN A 247 3.57 2.40 -8.62
CA GLN A 247 3.13 3.75 -9.00
C GLN A 247 2.05 4.25 -8.04
N ARG A 248 1.06 3.43 -7.71
CA ARG A 248 0.00 3.79 -6.77
C ARG A 248 0.55 4.08 -5.38
N ARG A 249 1.50 3.28 -4.92
CA ARG A 249 2.22 3.46 -3.65
C ARG A 249 3.05 4.75 -3.64
N LEU A 250 3.73 5.05 -4.75
CA LEU A 250 4.46 6.30 -4.93
C LEU A 250 3.54 7.52 -4.88
N TYR A 251 2.40 7.45 -5.53
CA TYR A 251 1.39 8.51 -5.49
C TYR A 251 0.89 8.76 -4.06
N LEU A 252 0.59 7.69 -3.30
CA LEU A 252 0.22 7.82 -1.89
C LEU A 252 1.34 8.47 -1.07
N LEU A 253 2.58 8.08 -1.29
CA LEU A 253 3.73 8.69 -0.62
C LEU A 253 3.81 10.19 -0.92
N LYS A 254 3.69 10.62 -2.18
CA LYS A 254 3.69 12.06 -2.55
C LYS A 254 2.57 12.82 -1.84
N VAL A 255 1.38 12.25 -1.79
CA VAL A 255 0.22 12.83 -1.10
C VAL A 255 0.52 13.05 0.40
N LEU A 256 1.18 12.10 1.04
CA LEU A 256 1.53 12.19 2.48
C LEU A 256 2.71 13.12 2.76
N MET A 257 3.65 13.27 1.81
CA MET A 257 4.76 14.21 1.93
C MET A 257 4.31 15.68 2.02
N GLY A 258 3.10 16.00 1.58
CA GLY A 258 2.48 17.30 1.78
C GLY A 258 2.05 17.60 3.22
N ALA A 259 2.28 16.70 4.17
CA ALA A 259 1.85 16.79 5.58
C ALA A 259 0.37 17.20 5.73
N PRO A 260 -0.57 16.50 5.07
CA PRO A 260 -1.98 16.85 5.16
C PRO A 260 -2.53 16.57 6.56
N ASN A 261 -3.50 17.40 7.00
CA ASN A 261 -4.28 17.15 8.20
C ASN A 261 -5.71 16.68 7.90
N VAL A 262 -6.10 16.70 6.62
CA VAL A 262 -7.32 16.08 6.10
C VAL A 262 -6.95 15.27 4.86
N LEU A 263 -7.30 14.00 4.85
CA LEU A 263 -7.02 13.08 3.75
C LEU A 263 -8.32 12.58 3.14
N LEU A 264 -8.52 12.86 1.87
CA LEU A 264 -9.60 12.30 1.07
C LEU A 264 -9.06 11.08 0.32
N LEU A 265 -9.75 9.95 0.44
CA LEU A 265 -9.36 8.69 -0.21
C LEU A 265 -10.51 8.20 -1.09
N ASP A 266 -10.29 8.11 -2.40
CA ASP A 266 -11.24 7.54 -3.34
C ASP A 266 -10.77 6.15 -3.78
N GLU A 267 -11.51 5.13 -3.38
CA GLU A 267 -11.25 3.71 -3.65
C GLU A 267 -9.77 3.30 -3.42
N PRO A 268 -9.20 3.58 -2.22
CA PRO A 268 -7.76 3.38 -1.98
C PRO A 268 -7.32 1.91 -2.09
N THR A 269 -8.26 0.97 -2.05
CA THR A 269 -7.96 -0.47 -2.01
C THR A 269 -7.91 -1.14 -3.37
N ASN A 270 -8.30 -0.46 -4.45
CA ASN A 270 -8.43 -1.10 -5.77
C ASN A 270 -7.07 -1.49 -6.37
N ASP A 271 -5.99 -0.77 -6.05
CA ASP A 271 -4.67 -0.99 -6.64
C ASP A 271 -3.53 -1.01 -5.59
N LEU A 272 -3.86 -0.84 -4.32
CA LEU A 272 -2.91 -1.02 -3.23
C LEU A 272 -3.06 -2.43 -2.70
N ASP A 273 -1.98 -3.19 -2.71
CA ASP A 273 -1.92 -4.46 -1.98
C ASP A 273 -2.13 -4.16 -0.50
N ILE A 274 -3.31 -4.52 0.02
CA ILE A 274 -3.74 -4.16 1.38
C ILE A 274 -2.82 -4.81 2.43
N GLU A 275 -2.07 -5.84 2.08
CA GLU A 275 -1.04 -6.42 2.93
C GLU A 275 0.11 -5.44 3.20
N THR A 276 0.35 -4.50 2.29
CA THR A 276 1.36 -3.45 2.44
C THR A 276 0.88 -2.24 3.25
N LEU A 277 -0.43 -2.08 3.48
CA LEU A 277 -1.00 -0.99 4.26
C LEU A 277 -1.36 -1.44 5.69
N ASN A 278 -0.38 -1.65 6.54
CA ASN A 278 -0.64 -1.75 7.98
C ASN A 278 -0.76 -0.34 8.58
N VAL A 279 -1.99 0.07 8.82
CA VAL A 279 -2.25 1.22 9.69
C VAL A 279 -1.91 0.78 11.10
N SER A 280 -0.72 1.10 11.56
CA SER A 280 -0.32 0.91 12.94
C SER A 280 -1.33 1.64 13.84
N ARG A 281 -2.25 0.88 14.44
CA ARG A 281 -3.11 1.36 15.51
C ARG A 281 -2.25 1.50 16.76
N ARG A 282 -1.52 2.59 16.92
CA ARG A 282 -1.09 2.98 18.27
C ARG A 282 -2.31 3.62 18.97
N ARG A 283 -2.73 2.99 20.06
CA ARG A 283 -3.76 3.44 21.00
C ARG A 283 -3.30 4.70 21.73
#